data_a117bb3f3097188ec39ad33e5ff8435e
#
_entry.id   a117bb3f3097188ec39ad33e5ff8435e
#
_cell.length_a   1.000
_cell.length_b   1.000
_cell.length_c   1.000
_cell.angle_alpha   90.00
_cell.angle_beta   90.00
_cell.angle_gamma   90.00
#
_symmetry.space_group_name_H-M   'P 1'
#
loop_
_entity.id
_entity.type
_entity.pdbx_description
1 polymer ?
#
loop_
_entity_poly.entity_id
_entity_poly.type
_entity_poly.pdbx_seq_one_letter_code
_entity_poly.pdbx_strand_id
1 'polypeptide(L)'
;MTPGEIRRLYFIVHTFLSYGLDELIPKMRITLLLRIWRRMLFWMPNRHKDQPLGERLRLALQELGPVWIKFGQMLSTRRDLFPPQIADELALLQDRVAPFDGVRAKKQIEEAMGNIPVETWFDDFEIEPLASASIAQVHTARLKENGKEVVIKVIRPDILPVIRADMKLIYRLARWVPRLLPDGRRLRPMEVVREYEKTLIDELNLLRESANAIQLRRNFENSPMLYVPE
;
A
#
# COMPACT_ATOMS: atom_id res chain seq x y z
N MET A 1 14.86 7.49 -16.92
CA MET A 1 13.51 6.93 -16.64
C MET A 1 13.18 5.94 -17.73
N THR A 2 12.74 4.76 -17.36
CA THR A 2 12.20 3.78 -18.30
C THR A 2 10.80 4.21 -18.81
N PRO A 3 10.32 3.74 -19.96
CA PRO A 3 8.98 4.05 -20.46
C PRO A 3 7.87 3.73 -19.44
N GLY A 4 8.01 2.64 -18.67
CA GLY A 4 7.08 2.27 -17.60
C GLY A 4 7.09 3.26 -16.43
N GLU A 5 8.26 3.77 -16.03
CA GLU A 5 8.37 4.81 -14.99
C GLU A 5 7.72 6.13 -15.45
N ILE A 6 7.83 6.48 -16.73
CA ILE A 6 7.21 7.69 -17.30
C ILE A 6 5.69 7.54 -17.28
N ARG A 7 5.17 6.40 -17.71
CA ARG A 7 3.72 6.11 -17.69
C ARG A 7 3.17 6.12 -16.25
N ARG A 8 3.91 5.55 -15.30
CA ARG A 8 3.51 5.54 -13.89
C ARG A 8 3.53 6.94 -13.28
N LEU A 9 4.56 7.74 -13.58
CA LEU A 9 4.62 9.14 -13.15
C LEU A 9 3.46 9.96 -13.75
N TYR A 10 3.17 9.76 -15.04
CA TYR A 10 2.02 10.41 -15.67
C TYR A 10 0.71 10.03 -14.94
N PHE A 11 0.50 8.75 -14.65
CA PHE A 11 -0.69 8.29 -13.92
C PHE A 11 -0.81 8.94 -12.54
N ILE A 12 0.29 9.01 -11.77
CA ILE A 12 0.32 9.65 -10.46
C ILE A 12 -0.02 11.13 -10.58
N VAL A 13 0.64 11.87 -11.46
CA VAL A 13 0.39 13.30 -11.67
C VAL A 13 -1.04 13.54 -12.14
N HIS A 14 -1.52 12.73 -13.07
CA HIS A 14 -2.90 12.78 -13.55
C HIS A 14 -3.91 12.60 -12.41
N THR A 15 -3.75 11.56 -11.58
CA THR A 15 -4.62 11.30 -10.42
C THR A 15 -4.59 12.49 -9.46
N PHE A 16 -3.42 12.97 -9.06
CA PHE A 16 -3.32 14.13 -8.17
C PHE A 16 -4.03 15.38 -8.72
N LEU A 17 -3.91 15.65 -10.01
CA LEU A 17 -4.57 16.80 -10.64
C LEU A 17 -6.08 16.60 -10.79
N SER A 18 -6.54 15.38 -11.09
CA SER A 18 -7.98 15.07 -11.24
C SER A 18 -8.74 15.18 -9.92
N TYR A 19 -8.06 14.97 -8.80
CA TYR A 19 -8.58 15.19 -7.45
C TYR A 19 -8.33 16.61 -6.92
N GLY A 20 -7.75 17.53 -7.72
CA GLY A 20 -7.49 18.91 -7.33
C GLY A 20 -6.52 19.04 -6.16
N LEU A 21 -5.60 18.10 -6.00
CA LEU A 21 -4.61 18.10 -4.91
C LEU A 21 -3.45 19.09 -5.14
N ASP A 22 -3.46 19.81 -6.26
CA ASP A 22 -2.58 20.95 -6.50
C ASP A 22 -2.76 22.08 -5.48
N GLU A 23 -3.89 22.11 -4.77
CA GLU A 23 -4.13 23.02 -3.64
C GLU A 23 -3.22 22.74 -2.43
N LEU A 24 -2.74 21.50 -2.25
CA LEU A 24 -1.78 21.14 -1.20
C LEU A 24 -0.40 21.74 -1.41
N ILE A 25 -0.09 22.15 -2.64
CA ILE A 25 1.20 22.75 -2.97
C ILE A 25 1.11 24.28 -2.75
N PRO A 26 1.82 24.83 -1.74
CA PRO A 26 1.80 26.25 -1.48
C PRO A 26 2.15 27.06 -2.73
N LYS A 27 1.55 28.26 -2.87
CA LYS A 27 1.61 29.15 -4.04
C LYS A 27 3.03 29.59 -4.49
N MET A 28 4.11 28.96 -4.04
CA MET A 28 5.49 29.34 -4.34
C MET A 28 6.09 28.55 -5.50
N ARG A 29 6.56 29.25 -6.50
CA ARG A 29 7.47 28.90 -7.63
C ARG A 29 7.13 27.69 -8.54
N ILE A 30 6.51 26.61 -8.05
CA ILE A 30 6.05 25.47 -8.89
C ILE A 30 4.73 25.76 -9.57
N THR A 31 3.94 26.67 -9.04
CA THR A 31 2.62 27.01 -9.57
C THR A 31 2.63 27.44 -11.03
N LEU A 32 3.73 27.97 -11.55
CA LEU A 32 3.79 28.36 -12.96
C LEU A 32 3.81 27.12 -13.87
N LEU A 33 4.66 26.12 -13.57
CA LEU A 33 4.73 24.87 -14.34
C LEU A 33 3.45 24.05 -14.19
N LEU A 34 2.92 23.93 -12.96
CA LEU A 34 1.65 23.24 -12.72
C LEU A 34 0.47 23.99 -13.29
N ARG A 35 0.47 25.34 -13.29
CA ARG A 35 -0.55 26.15 -14.00
C ARG A 35 -0.47 25.97 -15.50
N ILE A 36 0.73 25.90 -16.09
CA ILE A 36 0.89 25.62 -17.51
C ILE A 36 0.37 24.20 -17.80
N TRP A 37 0.74 23.21 -16.99
CA TRP A 37 0.23 21.86 -17.11
C TRP A 37 -1.29 21.77 -16.93
N ARG A 38 -1.84 22.44 -15.92
CA ARG A 38 -3.29 22.54 -15.71
C ARG A 38 -3.98 23.27 -16.86
N ARG A 39 -3.34 24.31 -17.44
CA ARG A 39 -3.86 25.01 -18.63
C ARG A 39 -3.79 24.16 -19.89
N MET A 40 -2.77 23.32 -20.04
CA MET A 40 -2.69 22.32 -21.09
C MET A 40 -3.68 21.17 -20.92
N LEU A 41 -4.05 20.88 -19.67
CA LEU A 41 -5.01 19.85 -19.28
C LEU A 41 -6.38 20.47 -18.88
N PHE A 42 -6.76 21.59 -19.51
CA PHE A 42 -7.98 22.33 -19.18
C PHE A 42 -9.26 21.51 -19.32
N TRP A 43 -9.24 20.41 -20.10
CA TRP A 43 -10.32 19.46 -20.24
C TRP A 43 -10.42 18.43 -19.09
N MET A 44 -9.47 18.43 -18.15
CA MET A 44 -9.55 17.57 -16.96
C MET A 44 -10.51 18.16 -15.94
N PRO A 45 -11.71 17.62 -15.79
CA PRO A 45 -12.61 18.07 -14.73
C PRO A 45 -11.99 17.68 -13.39
N ASN A 46 -11.95 18.63 -12.44
CA ASN A 46 -11.80 18.27 -11.04
C ASN A 46 -13.08 17.55 -10.63
N ARG A 47 -13.03 16.23 -10.58
CA ARG A 47 -14.19 15.35 -10.34
C ARG A 47 -14.73 15.47 -8.92
N HIS A 48 -13.97 16.05 -8.00
CA HIS A 48 -14.24 16.03 -6.56
C HIS A 48 -14.14 17.41 -5.91
N LYS A 49 -14.49 18.47 -6.64
CA LYS A 49 -14.39 19.87 -6.16
C LYS A 49 -15.16 20.15 -4.87
N ASP A 50 -16.29 19.44 -4.69
CA ASP A 50 -17.20 19.67 -3.58
C ASP A 50 -16.83 18.86 -2.33
N GLN A 51 -15.81 17.99 -2.43
CA GLN A 51 -15.33 17.17 -1.32
C GLN A 51 -14.20 17.85 -0.55
N PRO A 52 -14.12 17.65 0.78
CA PRO A 52 -13.01 18.12 1.59
C PRO A 52 -11.64 17.64 1.08
N LEU A 53 -10.60 18.45 1.27
CA LEU A 53 -9.26 18.15 0.77
C LEU A 53 -8.72 16.80 1.28
N GLY A 54 -9.00 16.45 2.55
CA GLY A 54 -8.59 15.16 3.13
C GLY A 54 -9.23 13.97 2.43
N GLU A 55 -10.53 14.06 2.14
CA GLU A 55 -11.27 13.02 1.42
C GLU A 55 -10.73 12.84 -0.01
N ARG A 56 -10.48 13.95 -0.72
CA ARG A 56 -9.88 13.92 -2.06
C ARG A 56 -8.50 13.25 -2.05
N LEU A 57 -7.69 13.54 -1.03
CA LEU A 57 -6.39 12.90 -0.85
C LEU A 57 -6.54 11.40 -0.62
N ARG A 58 -7.44 10.98 0.28
CA ARG A 58 -7.72 9.57 0.55
C ARG A 58 -8.13 8.81 -0.72
N LEU A 59 -9.08 9.35 -1.48
CA LEU A 59 -9.57 8.74 -2.73
C LEU A 59 -8.46 8.65 -3.79
N ALA A 60 -7.63 9.68 -3.92
CA ALA A 60 -6.48 9.66 -4.84
C ALA A 60 -5.47 8.57 -4.47
N LEU A 61 -5.16 8.39 -3.18
CA LEU A 61 -4.25 7.34 -2.72
C LEU A 61 -4.83 5.94 -2.96
N GLN A 62 -6.16 5.78 -2.82
CA GLN A 62 -6.84 4.52 -3.15
C GLN A 62 -6.75 4.20 -4.65
N GLU A 63 -6.97 5.18 -5.52
CA GLU A 63 -6.82 5.01 -6.98
C GLU A 63 -5.38 4.70 -7.39
N LEU A 64 -4.39 5.29 -6.73
CA LEU A 64 -2.98 5.01 -6.97
C LEU A 64 -2.56 3.59 -6.58
N GLY A 65 -3.30 2.95 -5.70
CA GLY A 65 -3.17 1.54 -5.35
C GLY A 65 -2.34 1.25 -4.10
N PRO A 66 -1.96 -0.04 -3.89
CA PRO A 66 -1.51 -0.57 -2.61
C PRO A 66 -0.38 0.20 -1.94
N VAL A 67 0.66 0.55 -2.68
CA VAL A 67 1.81 1.30 -2.16
C VAL A 67 1.39 2.66 -1.60
N TRP A 68 0.50 3.35 -2.30
CA TRP A 68 0.04 4.67 -1.89
C TRP A 68 -0.98 4.61 -0.73
N ILE A 69 -1.80 3.56 -0.68
CA ILE A 69 -2.70 3.28 0.46
C ILE A 69 -1.86 3.11 1.73
N LYS A 70 -0.85 2.24 1.70
CA LYS A 70 0.06 2.02 2.83
C LYS A 70 0.84 3.27 3.22
N PHE A 71 1.28 4.06 2.22
CA PHE A 71 1.92 5.34 2.48
C PHE A 71 1.00 6.30 3.22
N GLY A 72 -0.25 6.41 2.79
CA GLY A 72 -1.25 7.24 3.46
C GLY A 72 -1.55 6.75 4.89
N GLN A 73 -1.66 5.45 5.11
CA GLN A 73 -1.84 4.86 6.45
C GLN A 73 -0.67 5.20 7.38
N MET A 74 0.58 5.06 6.91
CA MET A 74 1.74 5.47 7.69
C MET A 74 1.70 6.98 8.00
N LEU A 75 1.32 7.81 7.02
CA LEU A 75 1.21 9.26 7.23
C LEU A 75 0.09 9.63 8.20
N SER A 76 -0.98 8.85 8.30
CA SER A 76 -2.08 9.11 9.25
C SER A 76 -1.64 9.02 10.72
N THR A 77 -0.62 8.22 11.01
CA THR A 77 -0.03 8.11 12.35
C THR A 77 0.84 9.32 12.71
N ARG A 78 1.29 10.07 11.72
CA ARG A 78 2.15 11.26 11.86
C ARG A 78 1.31 12.54 11.88
N ARG A 79 0.55 12.70 12.96
CA ARG A 79 -0.33 13.87 13.16
C ARG A 79 0.41 15.21 13.27
N ASP A 80 1.74 15.17 13.41
CA ASP A 80 2.63 16.32 13.37
C ASP A 80 2.84 16.89 11.96
N LEU A 81 2.53 16.11 10.91
CA LEU A 81 2.76 16.48 9.51
C LEU A 81 1.55 17.15 8.86
N PHE A 82 0.34 16.87 9.33
CA PHE A 82 -0.90 17.28 8.69
C PHE A 82 -1.89 17.91 9.66
N PRO A 83 -2.76 18.81 9.19
CA PRO A 83 -3.94 19.20 9.94
C PRO A 83 -4.79 17.99 10.36
N PRO A 84 -5.45 18.02 11.53
CA PRO A 84 -6.23 16.88 12.05
C PRO A 84 -7.22 16.31 11.03
N GLN A 85 -7.89 17.16 10.27
CA GLN A 85 -8.90 16.77 9.28
C GLN A 85 -8.31 15.89 8.16
N ILE A 86 -7.06 16.15 7.76
CA ILE A 86 -6.37 15.33 6.74
C ILE A 86 -5.90 14.01 7.37
N ALA A 87 -5.34 14.07 8.58
CA ALA A 87 -4.87 12.86 9.28
C ALA A 87 -6.02 11.90 9.58
N ASP A 88 -7.19 12.40 9.97
CA ASP A 88 -8.38 11.60 10.24
C ASP A 88 -8.92 10.93 8.97
N GLU A 89 -8.94 11.63 7.84
CA GLU A 89 -9.31 11.03 6.55
C GLU A 89 -8.30 9.97 6.08
N LEU A 90 -7.00 10.20 6.26
CA LEU A 90 -5.99 9.20 5.97
C LEU A 90 -6.11 7.95 6.86
N ALA A 91 -6.57 8.11 8.10
CA ALA A 91 -6.83 6.98 9.00
C ALA A 91 -8.00 6.08 8.53
N LEU A 92 -8.88 6.60 7.66
CA LEU A 92 -9.95 5.82 7.03
C LEU A 92 -9.46 4.97 5.84
N LEU A 93 -8.19 5.09 5.44
CA LEU A 93 -7.63 4.24 4.39
C LEU A 93 -7.66 2.78 4.84
N GLN A 94 -8.47 1.99 4.16
CA GLN A 94 -8.59 0.56 4.42
C GLN A 94 -7.67 -0.23 3.49
N ASP A 95 -7.07 -1.29 4.02
CA ASP A 95 -6.27 -2.23 3.24
C ASP A 95 -7.09 -3.13 2.30
N ARG A 96 -8.38 -2.86 2.14
CA ARG A 96 -9.24 -3.63 1.26
C ARG A 96 -8.97 -3.25 -0.20
N VAL A 97 -8.25 -4.11 -0.87
CA VAL A 97 -7.99 -4.02 -2.31
C VAL A 97 -8.69 -5.18 -2.99
N ALA A 98 -9.18 -4.97 -4.21
CA ALA A 98 -9.79 -6.05 -4.99
C ALA A 98 -8.86 -7.27 -5.04
N PRO A 99 -9.38 -8.48 -4.82
CA PRO A 99 -8.58 -9.68 -4.87
C PRO A 99 -7.96 -9.86 -6.27
N PHE A 100 -6.80 -10.48 -6.32
CA PHE A 100 -6.27 -11.00 -7.56
C PHE A 100 -6.79 -12.42 -7.81
N ASP A 101 -6.66 -12.90 -9.04
CA ASP A 101 -7.18 -14.20 -9.46
C ASP A 101 -6.71 -15.33 -8.54
N GLY A 102 -7.65 -16.06 -7.94
CA GLY A 102 -7.38 -17.18 -7.03
C GLY A 102 -6.68 -18.37 -7.69
N VAL A 103 -6.86 -18.56 -9.00
CA VAL A 103 -6.09 -19.55 -9.78
C VAL A 103 -4.61 -19.20 -9.81
N ARG A 104 -4.29 -17.90 -9.95
CA ARG A 104 -2.90 -17.44 -9.83
C ARG A 104 -2.36 -17.60 -8.41
N ALA A 105 -3.20 -17.41 -7.38
CA ALA A 105 -2.80 -17.64 -6.00
C ALA A 105 -2.45 -19.11 -5.78
N LYS A 106 -3.30 -20.02 -6.21
CA LYS A 106 -3.06 -21.47 -6.15
C LYS A 106 -1.74 -21.84 -6.82
N LYS A 107 -1.52 -21.38 -8.05
CA LYS A 107 -0.27 -21.64 -8.79
C LYS A 107 0.96 -21.13 -8.02
N GLN A 108 0.89 -19.97 -7.41
CA GLN A 108 1.99 -19.39 -6.63
C GLN A 108 2.28 -20.21 -5.36
N ILE A 109 1.25 -20.77 -4.72
CA ILE A 109 1.42 -21.71 -3.59
C ILE A 109 2.13 -22.95 -4.09
N GLU A 110 1.69 -23.56 -5.19
CA GLU A 110 2.30 -24.75 -5.78
C GLU A 110 3.76 -24.52 -6.15
N GLU A 111 4.08 -23.40 -6.78
CA GLU A 111 5.47 -22.99 -7.11
C GLU A 111 6.33 -22.87 -5.84
N ALA A 112 5.81 -22.24 -4.79
CA ALA A 112 6.51 -22.09 -3.51
C ALA A 112 6.75 -23.43 -2.79
N MET A 113 5.89 -24.42 -3.03
CA MET A 113 5.98 -25.76 -2.48
C MET A 113 6.73 -26.75 -3.40
N GLY A 114 7.51 -26.27 -4.36
CA GLY A 114 8.32 -27.10 -5.26
C GLY A 114 7.56 -27.67 -6.45
N ASN A 115 6.55 -26.94 -6.95
CA ASN A 115 5.64 -27.36 -8.02
C ASN A 115 4.81 -28.61 -7.68
N ILE A 116 4.48 -28.77 -6.40
CA ILE A 116 3.62 -29.85 -5.94
C ILE A 116 2.16 -29.33 -5.92
N PRO A 117 1.19 -30.10 -6.46
CA PRO A 117 -0.22 -29.69 -6.42
C PRO A 117 -0.70 -29.38 -5.00
N VAL A 118 -1.48 -28.33 -4.85
CA VAL A 118 -1.97 -27.87 -3.54
C VAL A 118 -2.79 -28.96 -2.84
N GLU A 119 -3.47 -29.81 -3.61
CA GLU A 119 -4.27 -30.93 -3.14
C GLU A 119 -3.43 -32.05 -2.49
N THR A 120 -2.11 -32.00 -2.62
CA THR A 120 -1.22 -32.93 -1.92
C THR A 120 -1.16 -32.65 -0.42
N TRP A 121 -1.24 -31.39 -0.04
CA TRP A 121 -1.08 -30.89 1.33
C TRP A 121 -2.39 -30.47 1.99
N PHE A 122 -3.34 -30.01 1.15
CA PHE A 122 -4.58 -29.44 1.63
C PHE A 122 -5.79 -30.09 0.99
N ASP A 123 -6.84 -30.27 1.78
CA ASP A 123 -8.21 -30.48 1.33
C ASP A 123 -8.96 -29.15 1.36
N ASP A 124 -10.04 -29.05 0.59
CA ASP A 124 -10.99 -27.92 0.60
C ASP A 124 -10.28 -26.54 0.42
N PHE A 125 -9.26 -26.49 -0.48
CA PHE A 125 -8.65 -25.22 -0.81
C PHE A 125 -9.65 -24.32 -1.54
N GLU A 126 -10.01 -23.20 -0.91
CA GLU A 126 -10.94 -22.22 -1.48
C GLU A 126 -10.21 -21.29 -2.45
N ILE A 127 -10.66 -21.30 -3.72
CA ILE A 127 -10.13 -20.39 -4.78
C ILE A 127 -10.49 -18.93 -4.47
N GLU A 128 -11.71 -18.69 -3.98
CA GLU A 128 -12.14 -17.37 -3.53
C GLU A 128 -11.42 -17.01 -2.24
N PRO A 129 -10.74 -15.85 -2.17
CA PRO A 129 -10.02 -15.47 -0.96
C PRO A 129 -10.98 -15.07 0.16
N LEU A 130 -10.68 -15.50 1.37
CA LEU A 130 -11.36 -15.09 2.59
C LEU A 130 -11.21 -13.57 2.82
N ALA A 131 -10.05 -13.02 2.51
CA ALA A 131 -9.74 -11.60 2.62
C ALA A 131 -8.66 -11.18 1.63
N SER A 132 -8.72 -9.94 1.17
CA SER A 132 -7.69 -9.36 0.31
C SER A 132 -7.23 -8.03 0.88
N ALA A 133 -5.92 -7.93 1.12
CA ALA A 133 -5.24 -6.73 1.58
C ALA A 133 -4.45 -6.06 0.45
N SER A 134 -3.76 -4.98 0.77
CA SER A 134 -2.98 -4.20 -0.20
C SER A 134 -1.90 -5.01 -0.91
N ILE A 135 -1.18 -5.86 -0.20
CA ILE A 135 -0.01 -6.61 -0.72
C ILE A 135 -0.19 -8.14 -0.72
N ALA A 136 -1.22 -8.66 -0.08
CA ALA A 136 -1.47 -10.08 0.06
C ALA A 136 -2.96 -10.40 0.08
N GLN A 137 -3.31 -11.64 -0.15
CA GLN A 137 -4.65 -12.18 0.13
C GLN A 137 -4.53 -13.48 0.92
N VAL A 138 -5.64 -13.88 1.53
CA VAL A 138 -5.72 -15.03 2.41
C VAL A 138 -6.77 -16.00 1.88
N HIS A 139 -6.41 -17.26 1.75
CA HIS A 139 -7.29 -18.36 1.36
C HIS A 139 -7.49 -19.32 2.52
N THR A 140 -8.61 -19.98 2.56
CA THR A 140 -8.89 -21.06 3.51
C THR A 140 -8.58 -22.41 2.90
N ALA A 141 -8.15 -23.33 3.73
CA ALA A 141 -7.93 -24.72 3.37
C ALA A 141 -7.98 -25.61 4.62
N ARG A 142 -7.90 -26.92 4.43
CA ARG A 142 -7.79 -27.89 5.51
C ARG A 142 -6.52 -28.72 5.32
N LEU A 143 -5.70 -28.85 6.36
CA LEU A 143 -4.51 -29.70 6.31
C LEU A 143 -4.90 -31.16 6.22
N LYS A 144 -4.38 -31.90 5.24
CA LYS A 144 -4.62 -33.33 5.08
C LYS A 144 -4.09 -34.19 6.24
N GLU A 145 -2.99 -33.75 6.83
CA GLU A 145 -2.32 -34.50 7.89
C GLU A 145 -3.20 -34.69 9.13
N ASN A 146 -3.97 -33.67 9.51
CA ASN A 146 -4.69 -33.67 10.79
C ASN A 146 -6.10 -33.07 10.70
N GLY A 147 -6.57 -32.66 9.52
CA GLY A 147 -7.89 -32.09 9.29
C GLY A 147 -8.09 -30.68 9.87
N LYS A 148 -7.03 -30.00 10.35
CA LYS A 148 -7.13 -28.64 10.89
C LYS A 148 -7.46 -27.64 9.78
N GLU A 149 -8.38 -26.73 10.08
CA GLU A 149 -8.62 -25.56 9.25
C GLU A 149 -7.45 -24.59 9.38
N VAL A 150 -6.98 -24.10 8.25
CA VAL A 150 -5.85 -23.17 8.15
C VAL A 150 -6.15 -22.04 7.19
N VAL A 151 -5.39 -20.95 7.33
CA VAL A 151 -5.37 -19.88 6.37
C VAL A 151 -4.02 -19.84 5.68
N ILE A 152 -4.05 -19.62 4.36
CA ILE A 152 -2.85 -19.54 3.53
C ILE A 152 -2.75 -18.10 3.03
N LYS A 153 -1.73 -17.38 3.50
CA LYS A 153 -1.45 -16.01 3.08
C LYS A 153 -0.55 -16.03 1.85
N VAL A 154 -1.00 -15.39 0.79
CA VAL A 154 -0.29 -15.34 -0.50
C VAL A 154 -0.01 -13.89 -0.85
N ILE A 155 1.26 -13.56 -1.08
CA ILE A 155 1.67 -12.23 -1.53
C ILE A 155 1.19 -12.03 -2.95
N ARG A 156 0.70 -10.82 -3.23
CA ARG A 156 0.23 -10.44 -4.56
C ARG A 156 1.33 -10.63 -5.60
N PRO A 157 1.10 -11.39 -6.69
CA PRO A 157 2.10 -11.59 -7.73
C PRO A 157 2.51 -10.24 -8.35
N ASP A 158 3.76 -10.15 -8.79
CA ASP A 158 4.33 -8.97 -9.44
C ASP A 158 4.29 -7.67 -8.61
N ILE A 159 4.04 -7.75 -7.29
CA ILE A 159 3.98 -6.56 -6.44
C ILE A 159 5.35 -5.88 -6.27
N LEU A 160 6.45 -6.62 -6.25
CA LEU A 160 7.80 -6.08 -6.07
C LEU A 160 8.23 -5.07 -7.15
N PRO A 161 8.03 -5.33 -8.46
CA PRO A 161 8.27 -4.33 -9.50
C PRO A 161 7.46 -3.05 -9.31
N VAL A 162 6.20 -3.16 -8.90
CA VAL A 162 5.33 -2.01 -8.61
C VAL A 162 5.88 -1.21 -7.43
N ILE A 163 6.20 -1.88 -6.32
CA ILE A 163 6.80 -1.24 -5.14
C ILE A 163 8.07 -0.49 -5.53
N ARG A 164 9.00 -1.14 -6.25
CA ARG A 164 10.26 -0.50 -6.68
C ARG A 164 10.03 0.72 -7.56
N ALA A 165 9.07 0.67 -8.46
CA ALA A 165 8.74 1.79 -9.33
C ALA A 165 8.15 2.96 -8.55
N ASP A 166 7.18 2.70 -7.67
CA ASP A 166 6.53 3.72 -6.85
C ASP A 166 7.51 4.33 -5.83
N MET A 167 8.33 3.50 -5.16
CA MET A 167 9.36 3.99 -4.23
C MET A 167 10.35 4.93 -4.90
N LYS A 168 10.82 4.63 -6.11
CA LYS A 168 11.68 5.57 -6.86
C LYS A 168 11.01 6.93 -7.06
N LEU A 169 9.71 6.95 -7.34
CA LEU A 169 8.96 8.19 -7.52
C LEU A 169 8.75 8.93 -6.19
N ILE A 170 8.39 8.21 -5.12
CA ILE A 170 8.25 8.77 -3.77
C ILE A 170 9.58 9.38 -3.30
N TYR A 171 10.72 8.71 -3.51
CA TYR A 171 12.05 9.28 -3.22
C TYR A 171 12.35 10.56 -4.00
N ARG A 172 11.96 10.60 -5.28
CA ARG A 172 12.11 11.83 -6.09
C ARG A 172 11.27 12.97 -5.53
N LEU A 173 10.01 12.71 -5.19
CA LEU A 173 9.13 13.70 -4.58
C LEU A 173 9.70 14.19 -3.23
N ALA A 174 10.14 13.27 -2.37
CA ALA A 174 10.73 13.60 -1.08
C ALA A 174 11.94 14.55 -1.19
N ARG A 175 12.78 14.40 -2.23
CA ARG A 175 13.92 15.31 -2.48
C ARG A 175 13.49 16.75 -2.81
N TRP A 176 12.27 16.92 -3.33
CA TRP A 176 11.75 18.24 -3.67
C TRP A 176 11.06 18.93 -2.49
N VAL A 177 10.50 18.17 -1.54
CA VAL A 177 9.77 18.71 -0.37
C VAL A 177 10.54 19.80 0.36
N PRO A 178 11.86 19.69 0.68
CA PRO A 178 12.61 20.73 1.36
C PRO A 178 12.76 22.03 0.57
N ARG A 179 12.53 21.99 -0.75
CA ARG A 179 12.60 23.17 -1.63
C ARG A 179 11.24 23.79 -1.86
N LEU A 180 10.18 23.04 -1.66
CA LEU A 180 8.80 23.41 -1.98
C LEU A 180 8.06 23.96 -0.78
N LEU A 181 8.32 23.39 0.41
CA LEU A 181 7.63 23.74 1.65
C LEU A 181 8.57 24.56 2.55
N PRO A 182 8.08 25.62 3.20
CA PRO A 182 8.86 26.41 4.15
C PRO A 182 9.47 25.53 5.25
N ASP A 183 8.69 24.62 5.83
CA ASP A 183 9.11 23.66 6.88
C ASP A 183 9.61 22.32 6.32
N GLY A 184 9.80 22.20 5.01
CA GLY A 184 10.10 20.93 4.35
C GLY A 184 11.37 20.24 4.86
N ARG A 185 12.34 20.98 5.40
CA ARG A 185 13.55 20.41 6.03
C ARG A 185 13.22 19.78 7.38
N ARG A 186 12.32 20.39 8.16
CA ARG A 186 11.89 19.90 9.47
C ARG A 186 11.15 18.56 9.36
N LEU A 187 10.41 18.37 8.27
CA LEU A 187 9.64 17.14 8.01
C LEU A 187 10.52 15.92 7.74
N ARG A 188 11.83 16.10 7.50
CA ARG A 188 12.78 15.00 7.18
C ARG A 188 12.26 13.99 6.16
N PRO A 189 11.75 14.43 5.00
CA PRO A 189 10.99 13.57 4.09
C PRO A 189 11.78 12.36 3.59
N MET A 190 13.09 12.45 3.48
CA MET A 190 13.94 11.33 3.07
C MET A 190 14.02 10.24 4.14
N GLU A 191 13.97 10.59 5.42
CA GLU A 191 13.94 9.64 6.54
C GLU A 191 12.59 8.93 6.58
N VAL A 192 11.50 9.69 6.46
CA VAL A 192 10.13 9.16 6.39
C VAL A 192 10.00 8.12 5.25
N VAL A 193 10.53 8.44 4.07
CA VAL A 193 10.45 7.52 2.92
C VAL A 193 11.31 6.27 3.14
N ARG A 194 12.47 6.38 3.77
CA ARG A 194 13.30 5.20 4.11
C ARG A 194 12.60 4.28 5.11
N GLU A 195 12.00 4.86 6.14
CA GLU A 195 11.24 4.10 7.14
C GLU A 195 10.04 3.40 6.49
N TYR A 196 9.35 4.10 5.60
CA TYR A 196 8.26 3.53 4.83
C TYR A 196 8.72 2.37 3.94
N GLU A 197 9.81 2.53 3.18
CA GLU A 197 10.35 1.46 2.34
C GLU A 197 10.69 0.21 3.17
N LYS A 198 11.33 0.42 4.33
CA LYS A 198 11.65 -0.68 5.25
C LYS A 198 10.40 -1.41 5.70
N THR A 199 9.38 -0.69 6.17
CA THR A 199 8.11 -1.27 6.61
C THR A 199 7.45 -2.06 5.49
N LEU A 200 7.42 -1.50 4.28
CA LEU A 200 6.81 -2.13 3.12
C LEU A 200 7.53 -3.43 2.69
N ILE A 201 8.86 -3.44 2.75
CA ILE A 201 9.67 -4.63 2.45
C ILE A 201 9.53 -5.68 3.56
N ASP A 202 9.47 -5.25 4.82
CA ASP A 202 9.25 -6.16 5.96
C ASP A 202 7.90 -6.88 5.86
N GLU A 203 6.84 -6.21 5.37
CA GLU A 203 5.52 -6.82 5.13
C GLU A 203 5.53 -7.90 4.02
N LEU A 204 6.50 -7.88 3.12
CA LEU A 204 6.67 -8.93 2.11
C LEU A 204 7.40 -10.17 2.64
N ASN A 205 7.96 -10.10 3.83
CA ASN A 205 8.72 -11.20 4.42
C ASN A 205 7.83 -12.06 5.33
N LEU A 206 7.09 -13.01 4.73
CA LEU A 206 6.21 -13.93 5.47
C LEU A 206 6.98 -14.81 6.47
N LEU A 207 8.24 -15.13 6.22
CA LEU A 207 9.07 -15.89 7.17
C LEU A 207 9.32 -15.10 8.44
N ARG A 208 9.57 -13.79 8.33
CA ARG A 208 9.72 -12.89 9.47
C ARG A 208 8.42 -12.73 10.24
N GLU A 209 7.29 -12.60 9.52
CA GLU A 209 5.96 -12.55 10.12
C GLU A 209 5.67 -13.83 10.92
N SER A 210 5.96 -14.99 10.35
CA SER A 210 5.81 -16.29 11.01
C SER A 210 6.72 -16.40 12.25
N ALA A 211 7.98 -16.02 12.16
CA ALA A 211 8.90 -16.03 13.30
C ALA A 211 8.42 -15.13 14.45
N ASN A 212 7.89 -13.94 14.12
CA ASN A 212 7.31 -13.03 15.11
C ASN A 212 6.05 -13.63 15.76
N ALA A 213 5.18 -14.28 14.99
CA ALA A 213 3.98 -14.95 15.49
C ALA A 213 4.35 -16.09 16.45
N ILE A 214 5.34 -16.93 16.08
CA ILE A 214 5.86 -18.01 16.94
C ILE A 214 6.43 -17.44 18.25
N GLN A 215 7.19 -16.36 18.18
CA GLN A 215 7.74 -15.70 19.38
C GLN A 215 6.62 -15.16 20.27
N LEU A 216 5.61 -14.51 19.66
CA LEU A 216 4.46 -14.00 20.38
C LEU A 216 3.69 -15.13 21.06
N ARG A 217 3.45 -16.24 20.37
CA ARG A 217 2.81 -17.43 20.92
C ARG A 217 3.55 -17.97 22.14
N ARG A 218 4.87 -18.07 22.08
CA ARG A 218 5.71 -18.51 23.20
C ARG A 218 5.61 -17.55 24.40
N ASN A 219 5.62 -16.24 24.14
CA ASN A 219 5.54 -15.23 25.20
C ASN A 219 4.19 -15.24 25.92
N PHE A 220 3.12 -15.67 25.25
CA PHE A 220 1.76 -15.72 25.77
C PHE A 220 1.24 -17.14 25.91
N GLU A 221 2.13 -18.13 26.01
CA GLU A 221 1.76 -19.52 26.27
C GLU A 221 0.93 -19.61 27.57
N ASN A 222 -0.23 -20.27 27.49
CA ASN A 222 -1.20 -20.37 28.58
C ASN A 222 -1.84 -19.02 29.05
N SER A 223 -1.70 -17.95 28.31
CA SER A 223 -2.39 -16.70 28.63
C SER A 223 -3.89 -16.80 28.27
N PRO A 224 -4.79 -16.45 29.21
CA PRO A 224 -6.21 -16.36 28.89
C PRO A 224 -6.57 -15.12 28.05
N MET A 225 -5.64 -14.17 27.89
CA MET A 225 -5.88 -12.89 27.25
C MET A 225 -5.56 -12.89 25.74
N LEU A 226 -4.70 -13.80 25.29
CA LEU A 226 -4.25 -13.82 23.89
C LEU A 226 -4.05 -15.26 23.41
N TYR A 227 -4.77 -15.59 22.34
CA TYR A 227 -4.55 -16.80 21.56
C TYR A 227 -3.84 -16.45 20.26
N VAL A 228 -2.69 -17.07 20.01
CA VAL A 228 -1.96 -16.94 18.75
C VAL A 228 -2.03 -18.28 18.01
N PRO A 229 -2.62 -18.33 16.81
CA PRO A 229 -2.70 -19.55 16.00
C PRO A 229 -1.34 -20.19 15.74
N GLU A 230 -1.35 -21.50 15.44
CA GLU A 230 -0.15 -22.24 15.02
C GLU A 230 0.30 -21.86 13.62
#